data_8ebda8d4c0066b02a9a474443d9d491e
#
_entry.id   8ebda8d4c0066b02a9a474443d9d491e
#
_cell.length_a   1.000
_cell.length_b   1.000
_cell.length_c   1.000
_cell.angle_alpha   90.00
_cell.angle_beta   90.00
_cell.angle_gamma   90.00
#
_symmetry.space_group_name_H-M   'P 1'
#
loop_
_entity.id
_entity.type
_entity.pdbx_description
1 polymer ?
#
loop_
_entity_poly.entity_id
_entity_poly.type
_entity_poly.pdbx_seq_one_letter_code
_entity_poly.pdbx_strand_id
1 'polypeptide(L)'
;MGSTPDHLNKATSTPAGEVGPFDTAIVVRLVVASIIFAVALILKLLPSVVSILLLLASAGAAGYDIAIEAVNSVERGEYFATPLIIIVVTVLSFVIGFAAEGAALIILYQIGLILLAYTKDKTKKSALDLLHYQDSETAEKVASLIEQDEALELPIKGMMEHSSGTVLKFAIAFAVLYAIVLPLFTNFTYAVSIHRALMIIIVCTPMSVVAAMPITALVSLCRAGQFGAIFSSASVMESAADTTTALFDKAGIFTAETPRLISVQSDVLDSKTFMNFAAHAVYYSEQPIAKAISSMNDTEYRLDVISDFMDIPGCGVDLSVAGAHVTLGTRALFVSRGIDIPYDVSDDNHLVYYMTVADKYVGKLIFSDDFNEDTVDIADGMRAAGVNKCILLTDDGKEEAEQLADKLGFDEYISECDTAKKLRIIKNFSEAEDQKTLYVYAAGIEAHSAAETDIRVSRKGKYADATIAPEYAVNLPRAFYTCGRMREIATENALFAFIIKAVLIFLSITGYCNLWFAMFIDMVAALATILNSIRVTSDSLIKPFDK
;
A
#
# COMPACT_ATOMS: atom_id res chain seq x y z
N MET A 1 1.01 32.39 15.35
CA MET A 1 1.95 32.83 14.31
C MET A 1 3.16 31.92 14.43
N GLY A 2 3.09 30.75 13.78
CA GLY A 2 4.13 29.72 13.74
C GLY A 2 4.55 29.58 12.28
N SER A 3 5.81 29.78 12.05
CA SER A 3 6.48 29.67 10.75
C SER A 3 6.43 28.22 10.25
N THR A 4 5.86 28.02 9.09
CA THR A 4 5.96 26.78 8.29
C THR A 4 7.42 26.42 8.05
N PRO A 5 7.81 25.14 8.21
CA PRO A 5 9.18 24.73 7.87
C PRO A 5 9.35 24.70 6.34
N ASP A 6 10.22 25.57 5.87
CA ASP A 6 10.62 25.76 4.46
C ASP A 6 11.37 24.54 3.83
N HIS A 7 11.39 23.39 4.50
CA HIS A 7 12.16 22.22 4.07
C HIS A 7 11.44 21.29 3.10
N LEU A 8 10.12 21.40 2.98
CA LEU A 8 9.32 20.59 2.02
C LEU A 8 9.38 21.08 0.57
N ASN A 9 9.94 22.27 0.33
CA ASN A 9 10.04 22.85 -1.01
C ASN A 9 11.41 22.66 -1.71
N LYS A 10 12.34 21.87 -1.14
CA LYS A 10 13.69 21.69 -1.70
C LYS A 10 14.02 20.31 -2.25
N ALA A 11 13.07 19.39 -2.30
CA ALA A 11 13.32 18.01 -2.79
C ALA A 11 12.65 17.72 -4.15
N THR A 12 12.58 18.71 -5.05
CA THR A 12 12.23 18.47 -6.45
C THR A 12 13.40 18.80 -7.35
N SER A 13 14.50 18.09 -7.18
CA SER A 13 15.47 17.94 -8.26
C SER A 13 15.03 16.75 -9.12
N THR A 14 14.18 17.02 -10.09
CA THR A 14 13.89 16.11 -11.20
C THR A 14 15.21 15.66 -11.82
N PRO A 15 15.49 14.36 -12.00
CA PRO A 15 16.65 13.93 -12.77
C PRO A 15 16.55 14.53 -14.19
N ALA A 16 17.66 15.06 -14.66
CA ALA A 16 17.75 15.70 -15.98
C ALA A 16 17.38 14.69 -17.07
N GLY A 17 16.14 14.79 -17.60
CA GLY A 17 15.66 13.96 -18.70
C GLY A 17 14.15 13.69 -18.73
N GLU A 18 13.44 13.77 -17.62
CA GLU A 18 11.98 13.64 -17.63
C GLU A 18 11.33 15.00 -17.89
N VAL A 19 10.84 15.18 -19.10
CA VAL A 19 9.99 16.33 -19.48
C VAL A 19 8.69 16.21 -18.70
N GLY A 20 8.49 17.04 -17.70
CA GLY A 20 7.24 17.05 -16.92
C GLY A 20 6.03 17.28 -17.83
N PRO A 21 4.87 16.64 -17.61
CA PRO A 21 3.67 16.72 -18.46
C PRO A 21 3.08 18.13 -18.59
N PHE A 22 3.56 19.08 -17.81
CA PHE A 22 3.23 20.52 -17.86
C PHE A 22 4.35 21.38 -18.44
N ASP A 23 5.27 20.80 -19.21
CA ASP A 23 6.18 21.62 -19.97
C ASP A 23 5.36 22.58 -20.86
N THR A 24 5.52 23.86 -20.59
CA THR A 24 4.85 24.92 -21.35
C THR A 24 5.05 24.75 -22.86
N ALA A 25 6.16 24.15 -23.27
CA ALA A 25 6.47 23.85 -24.67
C ALA A 25 5.49 22.81 -25.26
N ILE A 26 5.12 21.77 -24.52
CA ILE A 26 4.14 20.75 -24.97
C ILE A 26 2.76 21.39 -25.15
N VAL A 27 2.33 22.18 -24.17
CA VAL A 27 1.03 22.86 -24.21
C VAL A 27 0.99 23.85 -25.38
N VAL A 28 2.03 24.64 -25.57
CA VAL A 28 2.13 25.59 -26.68
C VAL A 28 2.09 24.88 -28.05
N ARG A 29 2.87 23.80 -28.23
CA ARG A 29 2.85 22.98 -29.46
C ARG A 29 1.45 22.42 -29.72
N LEU A 30 0.75 21.91 -28.68
CA LEU A 30 -0.60 21.37 -28.81
C LEU A 30 -1.61 22.44 -29.21
N VAL A 31 -1.54 23.65 -28.64
CA VAL A 31 -2.41 24.78 -29.01
C VAL A 31 -2.16 25.17 -30.45
N VAL A 32 -0.90 25.34 -30.87
CA VAL A 32 -0.52 25.64 -32.25
C VAL A 32 -1.01 24.55 -33.23
N ALA A 33 -0.80 23.29 -32.89
CA ALA A 33 -1.29 22.15 -33.67
C ALA A 33 -2.82 22.18 -33.83
N SER A 34 -3.56 22.46 -32.75
CA SER A 34 -5.01 22.53 -32.77
C SER A 34 -5.53 23.70 -33.64
N ILE A 35 -4.84 24.84 -33.60
CA ILE A 35 -5.18 25.98 -34.45
C ILE A 35 -4.92 25.62 -35.92
N ILE A 36 -3.77 25.03 -36.26
CA ILE A 36 -3.45 24.60 -37.63
C ILE A 36 -4.47 23.58 -38.13
N PHE A 37 -4.86 22.63 -37.26
CA PHE A 37 -5.90 21.64 -37.57
C PHE A 37 -7.24 22.29 -37.87
N ALA A 38 -7.69 23.22 -37.06
CA ALA A 38 -8.96 23.94 -37.24
C ALA A 38 -8.92 24.75 -38.57
N VAL A 39 -7.81 25.43 -38.85
CA VAL A 39 -7.62 26.15 -40.10
C VAL A 39 -7.68 25.19 -41.30
N ALA A 40 -7.01 24.02 -41.22
CA ALA A 40 -7.04 23.02 -42.29
C ALA A 40 -8.44 22.48 -42.58
N LEU A 41 -9.30 22.33 -41.53
CA LEU A 41 -10.69 21.91 -41.70
C LEU A 41 -11.60 23.00 -42.28
N ILE A 42 -11.40 24.27 -41.88
CA ILE A 42 -12.19 25.41 -42.38
C ILE A 42 -11.83 25.68 -43.84
N LEU A 43 -10.56 25.55 -44.17
CA LEU A 43 -10.05 25.83 -45.52
C LEU A 43 -10.24 24.64 -46.50
N LYS A 44 -11.26 23.81 -46.32
CA LYS A 44 -11.65 22.75 -47.29
C LYS A 44 -11.87 23.27 -48.73
N LEU A 45 -11.93 24.58 -48.91
CA LEU A 45 -11.98 25.29 -50.21
C LEU A 45 -10.62 25.42 -50.90
N LEU A 46 -9.51 25.10 -50.21
CA LEU A 46 -8.14 25.14 -50.80
C LEU A 46 -7.83 23.86 -51.58
N PRO A 47 -6.84 23.91 -52.49
CA PRO A 47 -6.33 22.73 -53.15
C PRO A 47 -6.01 21.64 -52.13
N SER A 48 -6.38 20.40 -52.41
CA SER A 48 -6.24 19.25 -51.49
C SER A 48 -4.83 19.05 -50.95
N VAL A 49 -3.81 19.43 -51.69
CA VAL A 49 -2.40 19.36 -51.27
C VAL A 49 -2.10 20.29 -50.09
N VAL A 50 -2.58 21.54 -50.13
CA VAL A 50 -2.36 22.50 -49.02
C VAL A 50 -3.03 22.05 -47.76
N SER A 51 -4.25 21.52 -47.85
CA SER A 51 -4.96 20.97 -46.69
C SER A 51 -4.21 19.77 -46.05
N ILE A 52 -3.67 18.86 -46.87
CA ILE A 52 -2.89 17.71 -46.39
C ILE A 52 -1.58 18.20 -45.74
N LEU A 53 -0.88 19.17 -46.28
CA LEU A 53 0.33 19.73 -45.69
C LEU A 53 0.07 20.41 -44.34
N LEU A 54 -1.05 21.13 -44.18
CA LEU A 54 -1.47 21.71 -42.91
C LEU A 54 -1.81 20.63 -41.87
N LEU A 55 -2.52 19.58 -42.27
CA LEU A 55 -2.81 18.46 -41.41
C LEU A 55 -1.53 17.72 -40.97
N LEU A 56 -0.57 17.55 -41.88
CA LEU A 56 0.72 16.94 -41.57
C LEU A 56 1.54 17.82 -40.61
N ALA A 57 1.56 19.14 -40.82
CA ALA A 57 2.21 20.08 -39.91
C ALA A 57 1.55 20.05 -38.49
N SER A 58 0.22 19.99 -38.46
CA SER A 58 -0.53 19.86 -37.21
C SER A 58 -0.20 18.54 -36.48
N ALA A 59 -0.24 17.41 -37.19
CA ALA A 59 0.10 16.11 -36.63
C ALA A 59 1.57 16.05 -36.16
N GLY A 60 2.50 16.65 -36.89
CA GLY A 60 3.91 16.73 -36.49
C GLY A 60 4.13 17.59 -35.25
N ALA A 61 3.44 18.73 -35.14
CA ALA A 61 3.54 19.59 -33.97
C ALA A 61 2.95 18.94 -32.69
N ALA A 62 1.78 18.28 -32.79
CA ALA A 62 1.17 17.58 -31.67
C ALA A 62 1.91 16.29 -31.32
N GLY A 63 2.43 15.58 -32.34
CA GLY A 63 3.02 14.25 -32.17
C GLY A 63 4.52 14.24 -31.92
N TYR A 64 5.17 15.39 -31.78
CA TYR A 64 6.63 15.47 -31.63
C TYR A 64 7.14 14.65 -30.42
N ASP A 65 6.56 14.87 -29.27
CA ASP A 65 6.96 14.18 -28.03
C ASP A 65 6.57 12.69 -28.07
N ILE A 66 5.41 12.39 -28.65
CA ILE A 66 4.94 11.01 -28.86
C ILE A 66 5.88 10.25 -29.80
N ALA A 67 6.42 10.93 -30.86
CA ALA A 67 7.36 10.32 -31.77
C ALA A 67 8.71 10.02 -31.11
N ILE A 68 9.21 10.90 -30.25
CA ILE A 68 10.41 10.64 -29.45
C ILE A 68 10.20 9.43 -28.56
N GLU A 69 9.07 9.36 -27.84
CA GLU A 69 8.78 8.24 -26.94
C GLU A 69 8.56 6.92 -27.73
N ALA A 70 8.00 7.01 -28.93
CA ALA A 70 7.89 5.87 -29.84
C ALA A 70 9.28 5.32 -30.24
N VAL A 71 10.24 6.20 -30.51
CA VAL A 71 11.63 5.79 -30.82
C VAL A 71 12.29 5.17 -29.60
N ASN A 72 12.16 5.80 -28.44
CA ASN A 72 12.68 5.28 -27.18
C ASN A 72 12.10 3.88 -26.85
N SER A 73 10.81 3.68 -27.12
CA SER A 73 10.16 2.38 -26.94
C SER A 73 10.75 1.29 -27.83
N VAL A 74 11.07 1.64 -29.09
CA VAL A 74 11.76 0.72 -30.02
C VAL A 74 13.16 0.38 -29.54
N GLU A 75 13.91 1.36 -29.03
CA GLU A 75 15.26 1.13 -28.46
C GLU A 75 15.22 0.22 -27.23
N ARG A 76 14.16 0.31 -26.41
CA ARG A 76 13.92 -0.61 -25.30
C ARG A 76 13.40 -1.99 -25.71
N GLY A 77 13.12 -2.22 -27.01
CA GLY A 77 12.55 -3.47 -27.53
C GLY A 77 11.03 -3.62 -27.34
N GLU A 78 10.33 -2.53 -27.00
CA GLU A 78 8.89 -2.49 -26.74
C GLU A 78 8.09 -2.21 -28.02
N TYR A 79 8.06 -3.14 -28.95
CA TYR A 79 7.43 -2.95 -30.28
C TYR A 79 5.90 -2.80 -30.26
N PHE A 80 5.25 -3.02 -29.13
CA PHE A 80 3.80 -2.86 -28.95
C PHE A 80 3.43 -1.71 -28.00
N ALA A 81 4.37 -0.79 -27.76
CA ALA A 81 4.11 0.39 -26.95
C ALA A 81 3.06 1.30 -27.59
N THR A 82 2.16 1.85 -26.79
CA THR A 82 1.06 2.72 -27.26
C THR A 82 1.55 3.91 -28.10
N PRO A 83 2.62 4.66 -27.72
CA PRO A 83 3.14 5.75 -28.54
C PRO A 83 3.52 5.31 -29.96
N LEU A 84 4.17 4.15 -30.09
CA LEU A 84 4.55 3.61 -31.39
C LEU A 84 3.32 3.29 -32.27
N ILE A 85 2.30 2.68 -31.66
CA ILE A 85 1.05 2.33 -32.35
C ILE A 85 0.32 3.59 -32.82
N ILE A 86 0.22 4.62 -31.98
CA ILE A 86 -0.41 5.91 -32.34
C ILE A 86 0.30 6.54 -33.54
N ILE A 87 1.64 6.58 -33.57
CA ILE A 87 2.40 7.11 -34.68
C ILE A 87 2.16 6.30 -35.97
N VAL A 88 2.24 4.95 -35.87
CA VAL A 88 2.02 4.07 -37.04
C VAL A 88 0.61 4.24 -37.60
N VAL A 89 -0.42 4.25 -36.73
CA VAL A 89 -1.82 4.42 -37.15
C VAL A 89 -2.02 5.83 -37.77
N THR A 90 -1.42 6.88 -37.20
CA THR A 90 -1.48 8.23 -37.74
C THR A 90 -0.89 8.24 -39.14
N VAL A 91 0.33 7.73 -39.36
CA VAL A 91 1.00 7.70 -40.67
C VAL A 91 0.16 6.90 -41.67
N LEU A 92 -0.32 5.72 -41.30
CA LEU A 92 -1.15 4.92 -42.21
C LEU A 92 -2.46 5.61 -42.55
N SER A 93 -3.07 6.38 -41.64
CA SER A 93 -4.28 7.17 -41.90
C SER A 93 -4.03 8.24 -42.98
N PHE A 94 -2.87 8.88 -42.96
CA PHE A 94 -2.47 9.82 -44.05
C PHE A 94 -2.32 9.11 -45.40
N VAL A 95 -1.69 7.93 -45.41
CA VAL A 95 -1.45 7.15 -46.63
C VAL A 95 -2.76 6.69 -47.28
N ILE A 96 -3.75 6.26 -46.48
CA ILE A 96 -5.03 5.76 -46.99
C ILE A 96 -6.06 6.86 -47.29
N GLY A 97 -5.72 8.16 -47.10
CA GLY A 97 -6.57 9.29 -47.40
C GLY A 97 -7.48 9.78 -46.25
N PHE A 98 -7.29 9.28 -45.02
CA PHE A 98 -8.01 9.71 -43.82
C PHE A 98 -7.15 10.66 -42.95
N ALA A 99 -6.44 11.59 -43.60
CA ALA A 99 -5.48 12.49 -42.97
C ALA A 99 -6.06 13.32 -41.82
N ALA A 100 -7.29 13.81 -41.96
CA ALA A 100 -7.96 14.59 -40.91
C ALA A 100 -8.21 13.74 -39.61
N GLU A 101 -8.56 12.47 -39.80
CA GLU A 101 -8.77 11.58 -38.65
C GLU A 101 -7.46 11.20 -37.98
N GLY A 102 -6.39 10.96 -38.74
CA GLY A 102 -5.05 10.72 -38.20
C GLY A 102 -4.51 11.92 -37.41
N ALA A 103 -4.68 13.14 -37.93
CA ALA A 103 -4.29 14.36 -37.23
C ALA A 103 -5.12 14.59 -35.96
N ALA A 104 -6.44 14.34 -36.00
CA ALA A 104 -7.32 14.44 -34.83
C ALA A 104 -6.94 13.40 -33.78
N LEU A 105 -6.62 12.15 -34.17
CA LEU A 105 -6.19 11.09 -33.29
C LEU A 105 -5.00 11.50 -32.41
N ILE A 106 -3.93 12.00 -33.05
CA ILE A 106 -2.69 12.35 -32.34
C ILE A 106 -2.87 13.56 -31.41
N ILE A 107 -3.69 14.55 -31.83
CA ILE A 107 -4.06 15.70 -31.01
C ILE A 107 -4.84 15.24 -29.76
N LEU A 108 -5.86 14.40 -29.93
CA LEU A 108 -6.66 13.88 -28.82
C LEU A 108 -5.84 13.01 -27.89
N TYR A 109 -4.93 12.19 -28.42
CA TYR A 109 -4.03 11.40 -27.58
C TYR A 109 -3.13 12.29 -26.73
N GLN A 110 -2.55 13.36 -27.29
CA GLN A 110 -1.73 14.33 -26.55
C GLN A 110 -2.55 15.08 -25.49
N ILE A 111 -3.80 15.48 -25.82
CA ILE A 111 -4.73 16.05 -24.83
C ILE A 111 -4.97 15.07 -23.69
N GLY A 112 -5.22 13.79 -24.02
CA GLY A 112 -5.43 12.72 -23.06
C GLY A 112 -4.27 12.56 -22.10
N LEU A 113 -3.03 12.52 -22.61
CA LEU A 113 -1.82 12.41 -21.78
C LEU A 113 -1.67 13.59 -20.81
N ILE A 114 -1.86 14.82 -21.27
CA ILE A 114 -1.79 16.03 -20.43
C ILE A 114 -2.87 15.98 -19.34
N LEU A 115 -4.10 15.61 -19.69
CA LEU A 115 -5.22 15.58 -18.78
C LEU A 115 -5.07 14.49 -17.72
N LEU A 116 -4.57 13.31 -18.10
CA LEU A 116 -4.23 12.22 -17.19
C LEU A 116 -3.14 12.63 -16.20
N ALA A 117 -2.07 13.24 -16.68
CA ALA A 117 -0.98 13.72 -15.85
C ALA A 117 -1.44 14.82 -14.88
N TYR A 118 -2.27 15.78 -15.35
CA TYR A 118 -2.89 16.79 -14.50
C TYR A 118 -3.73 16.17 -13.38
N THR A 119 -4.55 15.21 -13.73
CA THR A 119 -5.44 14.54 -12.76
C THR A 119 -4.63 13.74 -11.74
N LYS A 120 -3.57 13.04 -12.18
CA LYS A 120 -2.63 12.32 -11.30
C LYS A 120 -1.97 13.28 -10.30
N ASP A 121 -1.40 14.39 -10.77
CA ASP A 121 -0.72 15.38 -9.90
C ASP A 121 -1.69 16.03 -8.91
N LYS A 122 -2.87 16.43 -9.36
CA LYS A 122 -3.90 17.01 -8.50
C LYS A 122 -4.40 16.01 -7.45
N THR A 123 -4.63 14.76 -7.84
CA THR A 123 -5.06 13.70 -6.92
C THR A 123 -3.95 13.39 -5.90
N LYS A 124 -2.68 13.35 -6.34
CA LYS A 124 -1.52 13.17 -5.44
C LYS A 124 -1.48 14.27 -4.38
N LYS A 125 -1.60 15.54 -4.77
CA LYS A 125 -1.63 16.66 -3.83
C LYS A 125 -2.79 16.56 -2.85
N SER A 126 -4.01 16.33 -3.35
CA SER A 126 -5.19 16.18 -2.48
C SER A 126 -5.10 14.98 -1.54
N ALA A 127 -4.50 13.88 -1.98
CA ALA A 127 -4.32 12.68 -1.15
C ALA A 127 -3.27 12.92 -0.05
N LEU A 128 -2.20 13.65 -0.35
CA LEU A 128 -1.20 14.06 0.65
C LEU A 128 -1.78 15.07 1.65
N ASP A 129 -2.65 15.99 1.20
CA ASP A 129 -3.34 16.93 2.10
C ASP A 129 -4.20 16.20 3.14
N LEU A 130 -4.73 15.03 2.83
CA LEU A 130 -5.46 14.20 3.79
C LEU A 130 -4.58 13.69 4.94
N LEU A 131 -3.27 13.56 4.74
CA LEU A 131 -2.32 13.11 5.76
C LEU A 131 -1.90 14.21 6.74
N HIS A 132 -2.17 15.49 6.46
CA HIS A 132 -1.79 16.62 7.34
C HIS A 132 -2.44 16.61 8.72
N TYR A 133 -3.46 15.78 8.92
CA TYR A 133 -4.13 15.60 10.22
C TYR A 133 -3.52 14.47 11.07
N GLN A 134 -2.50 13.79 10.55
CA GLN A 134 -1.81 12.70 11.24
C GLN A 134 -0.49 13.16 11.86
N ASP A 135 0.13 12.28 12.64
CA ASP A 135 1.47 12.55 13.14
C ASP A 135 2.46 12.77 11.98
N SER A 136 3.49 13.58 12.23
CA SER A 136 4.46 13.94 11.18
C SER A 136 5.23 12.73 10.66
N GLU A 137 5.46 11.70 11.47
CA GLU A 137 6.23 10.51 11.10
C GLU A 137 5.45 9.61 10.14
N THR A 138 4.17 9.37 10.40
CA THR A 138 3.28 8.59 9.51
C THR A 138 3.11 9.30 8.17
N ALA A 139 2.88 10.63 8.20
CA ALA A 139 2.71 11.42 6.98
C ALA A 139 3.98 11.41 6.11
N GLU A 140 5.19 11.57 6.69
CA GLU A 140 6.45 11.51 5.95
C GLU A 140 6.71 10.11 5.35
N LYS A 141 6.45 9.04 6.09
CA LYS A 141 6.63 7.67 5.58
C LYS A 141 5.72 7.38 4.40
N VAL A 142 4.43 7.72 4.50
CA VAL A 142 3.49 7.54 3.39
C VAL A 142 3.86 8.42 2.20
N ALA A 143 4.27 9.66 2.42
CA ALA A 143 4.71 10.55 1.35
C ALA A 143 5.93 10.00 0.61
N SER A 144 6.93 9.49 1.34
CA SER A 144 8.12 8.87 0.76
C SER A 144 7.82 7.59 -0.04
N LEU A 145 6.84 6.80 0.39
CA LEU A 145 6.38 5.62 -0.35
C LEU A 145 5.69 6.00 -1.66
N ILE A 146 4.86 7.03 -1.65
CA ILE A 146 4.14 7.51 -2.84
C ILE A 146 5.10 8.08 -3.92
N GLU A 147 6.29 8.52 -3.54
CA GLU A 147 7.32 8.96 -4.48
C GLU A 147 7.98 7.79 -5.22
N GLN A 148 7.86 6.57 -4.71
CA GLN A 148 8.39 5.37 -5.33
C GLN A 148 7.32 4.77 -6.27
N ASP A 149 7.55 4.79 -7.57
CA ASP A 149 6.60 4.23 -8.55
C ASP A 149 6.32 2.74 -8.30
N GLU A 150 7.32 1.98 -7.83
CA GLU A 150 7.20 0.56 -7.46
C GLU A 150 6.16 0.33 -6.34
N ALA A 151 6.06 1.25 -5.37
CA ALA A 151 5.10 1.13 -4.29
C ALA A 151 3.64 1.29 -4.74
N LEU A 152 3.41 1.91 -5.90
CA LEU A 152 2.09 2.11 -6.49
C LEU A 152 1.71 1.01 -7.49
N GLU A 153 2.55 0.01 -7.70
CA GLU A 153 2.24 -1.10 -8.58
C GLU A 153 1.29 -2.10 -7.91
N LEU A 154 0.18 -2.37 -8.60
CA LEU A 154 -0.78 -3.41 -8.21
C LEU A 154 -0.49 -4.68 -9.01
N PRO A 155 -0.48 -5.88 -8.41
CA PRO A 155 -0.37 -7.15 -9.13
C PRO A 155 -1.44 -7.32 -10.22
N ILE A 156 -2.67 -6.86 -9.96
CA ILE A 156 -3.74 -6.83 -10.96
C ILE A 156 -3.37 -5.96 -12.17
N LYS A 157 -2.58 -4.89 -11.98
CA LYS A 157 -2.04 -4.08 -13.07
C LYS A 157 -1.12 -4.91 -13.98
N GLY A 158 -0.17 -5.62 -13.39
CA GLY A 158 0.75 -6.48 -14.14
C GLY A 158 0.04 -7.58 -14.93
N MET A 159 -0.95 -8.24 -14.32
CA MET A 159 -1.82 -9.21 -15.00
C MET A 159 -2.59 -8.57 -16.17
N MET A 160 -3.12 -7.37 -15.96
CA MET A 160 -3.88 -6.65 -16.99
C MET A 160 -2.99 -6.11 -18.10
N GLU A 161 -1.81 -5.59 -17.80
CA GLU A 161 -0.82 -5.15 -18.81
C GLU A 161 -0.35 -6.34 -19.65
N HIS A 162 -0.06 -7.47 -19.02
CA HIS A 162 0.31 -8.69 -19.75
C HIS A 162 -0.84 -9.20 -20.63
N SER A 163 -2.06 -9.23 -20.09
CA SER A 163 -3.26 -9.60 -20.83
C SER A 163 -3.56 -8.62 -21.96
N SER A 164 -3.48 -7.31 -21.69
CA SER A 164 -3.69 -6.27 -22.69
C SER A 164 -2.65 -6.31 -23.79
N GLY A 165 -1.36 -6.54 -23.47
CA GLY A 165 -0.31 -6.75 -24.46
C GLY A 165 -0.56 -7.97 -25.33
N THR A 166 -1.08 -9.05 -24.78
CA THR A 166 -1.47 -10.25 -25.51
C THR A 166 -2.70 -9.98 -26.38
N VAL A 167 -3.74 -9.34 -25.82
CA VAL A 167 -4.95 -8.94 -26.56
C VAL A 167 -4.59 -8.03 -27.72
N LEU A 168 -3.67 -7.08 -27.54
CA LEU A 168 -3.22 -6.18 -28.58
C LEU A 168 -2.53 -6.92 -29.74
N LYS A 169 -1.69 -7.93 -29.46
CA LYS A 169 -1.08 -8.76 -30.50
C LYS A 169 -2.14 -9.51 -31.31
N PHE A 170 -3.13 -10.10 -30.66
CA PHE A 170 -4.25 -10.74 -31.34
C PHE A 170 -5.11 -9.74 -32.10
N ALA A 171 -5.34 -8.54 -31.55
CA ALA A 171 -6.08 -7.48 -32.21
C ALA A 171 -5.41 -7.01 -33.49
N ILE A 172 -4.08 -6.86 -33.48
CA ILE A 172 -3.30 -6.50 -34.70
C ILE A 172 -3.40 -7.62 -35.74
N ALA A 173 -3.23 -8.88 -35.34
CA ALA A 173 -3.38 -10.02 -36.25
C ALA A 173 -4.80 -10.08 -36.85
N PHE A 174 -5.83 -9.90 -36.02
CA PHE A 174 -7.22 -9.83 -36.45
C PHE A 174 -7.48 -8.63 -37.38
N ALA A 175 -6.96 -7.46 -37.04
CA ALA A 175 -7.11 -6.25 -37.85
C ALA A 175 -6.48 -6.40 -39.23
N VAL A 176 -5.29 -7.01 -39.32
CA VAL A 176 -4.64 -7.31 -40.63
C VAL A 176 -5.49 -8.29 -41.43
N LEU A 177 -5.95 -9.37 -40.81
CA LEU A 177 -6.83 -10.34 -41.45
C LEU A 177 -8.12 -9.67 -41.95
N TYR A 178 -8.75 -8.85 -41.08
CA TYR A 178 -9.97 -8.10 -41.39
C TYR A 178 -9.75 -7.15 -42.57
N ALA A 179 -8.64 -6.42 -42.63
CA ALA A 179 -8.29 -5.51 -43.73
C ALA A 179 -8.16 -6.23 -45.09
N ILE A 180 -7.67 -7.48 -45.07
CA ILE A 180 -7.48 -8.27 -46.30
C ILE A 180 -8.79 -8.96 -46.69
N VAL A 181 -9.49 -9.56 -45.77
CA VAL A 181 -10.66 -10.43 -46.01
C VAL A 181 -11.91 -9.60 -46.38
N LEU A 182 -12.14 -8.48 -45.70
CA LEU A 182 -13.37 -7.69 -45.88
C LEU A 182 -13.62 -7.26 -47.33
N PRO A 183 -12.63 -6.72 -48.07
CA PRO A 183 -12.82 -6.32 -49.48
C PRO A 183 -13.11 -7.51 -50.41
N LEU A 184 -12.71 -8.72 -50.05
CA LEU A 184 -12.94 -9.93 -50.86
C LEU A 184 -14.40 -10.41 -50.82
N PHE A 185 -15.11 -10.11 -49.74
CA PHE A 185 -16.50 -10.55 -49.50
C PHE A 185 -17.50 -9.41 -49.52
N THR A 186 -17.04 -8.16 -49.67
CA THR A 186 -17.88 -6.96 -49.67
C THR A 186 -17.47 -6.01 -50.77
N ASN A 187 -18.29 -5.00 -51.08
CA ASN A 187 -17.99 -3.95 -52.04
C ASN A 187 -17.16 -2.81 -51.44
N PHE A 188 -16.55 -2.99 -50.26
CA PHE A 188 -15.69 -1.97 -49.67
C PHE A 188 -14.32 -1.87 -50.34
N THR A 189 -13.79 -0.66 -50.42
CA THR A 189 -12.42 -0.43 -50.89
C THR A 189 -11.40 -0.86 -49.80
N TYR A 190 -10.20 -1.24 -50.21
CA TYR A 190 -9.11 -1.54 -49.27
C TYR A 190 -8.82 -0.39 -48.29
N ALA A 191 -8.95 0.87 -48.75
CA ALA A 191 -8.77 2.04 -47.86
C ALA A 191 -9.77 2.05 -46.72
N VAL A 192 -11.05 1.75 -46.94
CA VAL A 192 -12.10 1.67 -45.91
C VAL A 192 -11.84 0.49 -44.98
N SER A 193 -11.41 -0.65 -45.51
CA SER A 193 -11.12 -1.84 -44.71
C SER A 193 -9.92 -1.66 -43.79
N ILE A 194 -8.85 -1.06 -44.32
CA ILE A 194 -7.67 -0.68 -43.53
C ILE A 194 -8.04 0.35 -42.45
N HIS A 195 -8.85 1.36 -42.79
CA HIS A 195 -9.30 2.35 -41.82
C HIS A 195 -10.05 1.70 -40.64
N ARG A 196 -10.98 0.77 -40.89
CA ARG A 196 -11.67 0.01 -39.84
C ARG A 196 -10.70 -0.87 -39.03
N ALA A 197 -9.72 -1.47 -39.69
CA ALA A 197 -8.66 -2.24 -39.02
C ALA A 197 -7.83 -1.37 -38.08
N LEU A 198 -7.48 -0.16 -38.48
CA LEU A 198 -6.76 0.80 -37.64
C LEU A 198 -7.58 1.23 -36.42
N MET A 199 -8.90 1.40 -36.57
CA MET A 199 -9.79 1.65 -35.41
C MET A 199 -9.76 0.51 -34.39
N ILE A 200 -9.80 -0.75 -34.84
CA ILE A 200 -9.73 -1.92 -33.97
C ILE A 200 -8.41 -1.89 -33.17
N ILE A 201 -7.30 -1.59 -33.83
CA ILE A 201 -5.98 -1.51 -33.17
C ILE A 201 -5.97 -0.42 -32.10
N ILE A 202 -6.45 0.79 -32.41
CA ILE A 202 -6.50 1.91 -31.45
C ILE A 202 -7.37 1.58 -30.23
N VAL A 203 -8.56 1.00 -30.45
CA VAL A 203 -9.46 0.63 -29.35
C VAL A 203 -8.83 -0.41 -28.42
N CYS A 204 -7.97 -1.29 -28.95
CA CYS A 204 -7.29 -2.32 -28.16
C CYS A 204 -6.06 -1.80 -27.40
N THR A 205 -5.66 -0.53 -27.54
CA THR A 205 -4.58 0.04 -26.70
C THR A 205 -5.02 0.11 -25.22
N PRO A 206 -4.14 -0.15 -24.24
CA PRO A 206 -4.54 -0.33 -22.83
C PRO A 206 -4.76 0.96 -22.04
N MET A 207 -4.83 2.14 -22.67
CA MET A 207 -4.80 3.45 -22.01
C MET A 207 -5.83 3.60 -20.87
N SER A 208 -7.10 3.33 -21.12
CA SER A 208 -8.18 3.47 -20.12
C SER A 208 -8.13 2.40 -19.02
N VAL A 209 -7.58 1.22 -19.32
CA VAL A 209 -7.45 0.12 -18.35
C VAL A 209 -6.36 0.41 -17.34
N VAL A 210 -5.21 0.94 -17.79
CA VAL A 210 -4.00 1.07 -16.97
C VAL A 210 -3.93 2.42 -16.24
N ALA A 211 -4.59 3.47 -16.78
CA ALA A 211 -4.46 4.84 -16.26
C ALA A 211 -4.95 5.04 -14.82
N ALA A 212 -6.00 4.35 -14.40
CA ALA A 212 -6.61 4.52 -13.08
C ALA A 212 -5.89 3.77 -11.95
N MET A 213 -5.14 2.71 -12.26
CA MET A 213 -4.58 1.81 -11.25
C MET A 213 -3.57 2.49 -10.31
N PRO A 214 -2.57 3.24 -10.79
CA PRO A 214 -1.66 3.94 -9.90
C PRO A 214 -2.37 4.97 -9.02
N ILE A 215 -3.46 5.56 -9.51
CA ILE A 215 -4.25 6.53 -8.77
C ILE A 215 -5.09 5.85 -7.68
N THR A 216 -5.69 4.71 -7.99
CA THR A 216 -6.41 3.89 -7.00
C THR A 216 -5.46 3.47 -5.87
N ALA A 217 -4.26 2.98 -6.21
CA ALA A 217 -3.22 2.61 -5.27
C ALA A 217 -2.80 3.78 -4.36
N LEU A 218 -2.47 4.92 -4.97
CA LEU A 218 -2.04 6.13 -4.28
C LEU A 218 -3.09 6.62 -3.28
N VAL A 219 -4.35 6.73 -3.71
CA VAL A 219 -5.45 7.20 -2.85
C VAL A 219 -5.69 6.23 -1.69
N SER A 220 -5.57 4.91 -1.95
CA SER A 220 -5.76 3.87 -0.94
C SER A 220 -4.65 3.86 0.11
N LEU A 221 -3.37 4.01 -0.30
CA LEU A 221 -2.25 4.12 0.62
C LEU A 221 -2.39 5.35 1.53
N CYS A 222 -2.77 6.51 0.97
CA CYS A 222 -3.04 7.71 1.77
C CYS A 222 -4.20 7.48 2.74
N ARG A 223 -5.27 6.81 2.30
CA ARG A 223 -6.43 6.54 3.16
C ARG A 223 -6.10 5.57 4.30
N ALA A 224 -5.33 4.51 4.04
CA ALA A 224 -4.83 3.62 5.09
C ALA A 224 -3.93 4.37 6.08
N GLY A 225 -3.07 5.27 5.58
CA GLY A 225 -2.24 6.16 6.38
C GLY A 225 -3.05 7.06 7.31
N GLN A 226 -4.24 7.53 6.90
CA GLN A 226 -5.15 8.29 7.77
C GLN A 226 -5.65 7.48 8.97
N PHE A 227 -5.68 6.17 8.86
CA PHE A 227 -6.01 5.26 9.96
C PHE A 227 -4.77 4.81 10.75
N GLY A 228 -3.61 5.43 10.51
CA GLY A 228 -2.34 5.11 11.15
C GLY A 228 -1.69 3.82 10.65
N ALA A 229 -2.20 3.24 9.56
CA ALA A 229 -1.64 2.03 8.97
C ALA A 229 -0.81 2.36 7.72
N ILE A 230 0.47 2.00 7.73
CA ILE A 230 1.42 2.24 6.65
C ILE A 230 1.74 0.90 6.00
N PHE A 231 1.17 0.66 4.82
CA PHE A 231 1.50 -0.50 3.99
C PHE A 231 2.75 -0.22 3.15
N SER A 232 3.64 -1.19 3.01
CA SER A 232 4.88 -1.03 2.26
C SER A 232 4.66 -0.84 0.75
N SER A 233 3.53 -1.31 0.22
CA SER A 233 3.13 -1.12 -1.18
C SER A 233 1.65 -1.38 -1.40
N ALA A 234 1.15 -0.95 -2.54
CA ALA A 234 -0.21 -1.27 -3.00
C ALA A 234 -0.39 -2.77 -3.26
N SER A 235 0.66 -3.48 -3.64
CA SER A 235 0.67 -4.94 -3.79
C SER A 235 0.38 -5.65 -2.48
N VAL A 236 0.95 -5.18 -1.37
CA VAL A 236 0.64 -5.69 -0.03
C VAL A 236 -0.81 -5.41 0.35
N MET A 237 -1.34 -4.20 0.04
CA MET A 237 -2.76 -3.90 0.26
C MET A 237 -3.68 -4.84 -0.53
N GLU A 238 -3.33 -5.15 -1.79
CA GLU A 238 -4.09 -6.09 -2.61
C GLU A 238 -4.08 -7.50 -2.00
N SER A 239 -2.92 -7.95 -1.52
CA SER A 239 -2.80 -9.22 -0.80
C SER A 239 -3.56 -9.21 0.52
N ALA A 240 -3.57 -8.09 1.25
CA ALA A 240 -4.33 -7.90 2.48
C ALA A 240 -5.84 -7.99 2.27
N ALA A 241 -6.34 -7.57 1.10
CA ALA A 241 -7.74 -7.71 0.73
C ALA A 241 -8.19 -9.18 0.54
N ASP A 242 -7.25 -10.12 0.38
CA ASP A 242 -7.50 -11.55 0.25
C ASP A 242 -7.38 -12.32 1.57
N THR A 243 -7.09 -11.62 2.67
CA THR A 243 -6.92 -12.27 3.99
C THR A 243 -8.19 -12.98 4.43
N THR A 244 -8.07 -14.27 4.70
CA THR A 244 -9.17 -15.11 5.18
C THR A 244 -9.09 -15.36 6.68
N THR A 245 -7.88 -15.46 7.23
CA THR A 245 -7.63 -15.77 8.65
C THR A 245 -6.66 -14.75 9.24
N ALA A 246 -7.03 -14.15 10.36
CA ALA A 246 -6.18 -13.21 11.10
C ALA A 246 -5.77 -13.80 12.46
N LEU A 247 -4.48 -13.91 12.67
CA LEU A 247 -3.86 -14.32 13.93
C LEU A 247 -3.41 -13.06 14.67
N PHE A 248 -3.86 -12.89 15.90
CA PHE A 248 -3.50 -11.76 16.74
C PHE A 248 -2.69 -12.21 17.95
N ASP A 249 -1.55 -11.61 18.16
CA ASP A 249 -0.83 -11.78 19.41
C ASP A 249 -1.45 -10.88 20.49
N LYS A 250 -1.67 -11.44 21.70
CA LYS A 250 -2.15 -10.67 22.85
C LYS A 250 -1.19 -9.53 23.18
N ALA A 251 0.08 -9.88 23.31
CA ALA A 251 1.10 -8.99 23.83
C ALA A 251 1.32 -7.77 22.94
N GLY A 252 1.15 -6.59 23.50
CA GLY A 252 1.41 -5.32 22.85
C GLY A 252 0.37 -4.90 21.78
N ILE A 253 -0.66 -5.69 21.52
CA ILE A 253 -1.81 -5.28 20.72
C ILE A 253 -2.99 -4.92 21.62
N PHE A 254 -3.34 -5.85 22.53
CA PHE A 254 -4.46 -5.69 23.46
C PHE A 254 -4.03 -5.20 24.84
N THR A 255 -2.72 -5.20 25.11
CA THR A 255 -2.14 -4.69 26.35
C THR A 255 -1.36 -3.40 26.10
N ALA A 256 -1.21 -2.58 27.14
CA ALA A 256 -0.44 -1.35 27.05
C ALA A 256 1.01 -1.62 26.60
N GLU A 257 1.58 -0.75 25.77
CA GLU A 257 2.98 -0.87 25.34
C GLU A 257 3.95 -0.82 26.51
N THR A 258 3.61 -0.07 27.54
CA THR A 258 4.41 0.07 28.76
C THR A 258 3.53 -0.32 29.94
N PRO A 259 3.76 -1.48 30.57
CA PRO A 259 2.99 -1.90 31.73
C PRO A 259 3.19 -0.92 32.88
N ARG A 260 2.13 -0.67 33.65
CA ARG A 260 2.17 0.25 34.78
C ARG A 260 2.62 -0.48 36.05
N LEU A 261 3.64 0.02 36.74
CA LEU A 261 4.04 -0.51 38.02
C LEU A 261 2.94 -0.30 39.08
N ILE A 262 2.43 -1.39 39.66
CA ILE A 262 1.42 -1.39 40.73
C ILE A 262 2.10 -1.26 42.09
N SER A 263 3.10 -2.13 42.32
CA SER A 263 3.78 -2.17 43.61
C SER A 263 5.20 -2.70 43.54
N VAL A 264 6.00 -2.28 44.50
CA VAL A 264 7.35 -2.77 44.76
C VAL A 264 7.30 -3.49 46.08
N GLN A 265 7.69 -4.75 46.13
CA GLN A 265 7.70 -5.57 47.34
C GLN A 265 9.12 -6.09 47.59
N SER A 266 9.70 -5.68 48.73
CA SER A 266 11.00 -6.14 49.17
C SER A 266 11.07 -6.12 50.71
N ASP A 267 11.52 -7.22 51.28
CA ASP A 267 11.76 -7.34 52.71
C ASP A 267 13.21 -6.99 53.09
N VAL A 268 14.09 -6.82 52.10
CA VAL A 268 15.52 -6.64 52.28
C VAL A 268 15.98 -5.20 52.00
N LEU A 269 15.37 -4.54 51.01
CA LEU A 269 15.72 -3.19 50.57
C LEU A 269 14.51 -2.26 50.73
N ASP A 270 14.77 -1.01 51.05
CA ASP A 270 13.74 0.01 50.90
C ASP A 270 13.37 0.23 49.44
N SER A 271 12.12 0.64 49.17
CA SER A 271 11.59 0.77 47.81
C SER A 271 12.42 1.66 46.89
N LYS A 272 13.03 2.71 47.46
CA LYS A 272 13.87 3.65 46.66
C LYS A 272 15.18 2.98 46.23
N THR A 273 15.84 2.27 47.14
CA THR A 273 17.07 1.53 46.83
C THR A 273 16.77 0.39 45.85
N PHE A 274 15.66 -0.32 46.05
CA PHE A 274 15.23 -1.39 45.14
C PHE A 274 14.99 -0.87 43.73
N MET A 275 14.24 0.23 43.57
CA MET A 275 13.97 0.86 42.28
C MET A 275 15.25 1.36 41.62
N ASN A 276 16.20 1.88 42.37
CA ASN A 276 17.50 2.30 41.85
C ASN A 276 18.28 1.12 41.26
N PHE A 277 18.34 -0.03 41.95
CA PHE A 277 18.95 -1.24 41.40
C PHE A 277 18.20 -1.75 40.17
N ALA A 278 16.87 -1.79 40.21
CA ALA A 278 16.06 -2.22 39.09
C ALA A 278 16.27 -1.31 37.85
N ALA A 279 16.30 0.02 38.06
CA ALA A 279 16.53 0.97 36.97
C ALA A 279 17.93 0.84 36.33
N HIS A 280 18.97 0.64 37.16
CA HIS A 280 20.32 0.36 36.63
C HIS A 280 20.36 -0.98 35.89
N ALA A 281 19.64 -1.99 36.38
CA ALA A 281 19.56 -3.30 35.75
C ALA A 281 18.98 -3.25 34.33
N VAL A 282 17.99 -2.42 34.10
CA VAL A 282 17.31 -2.32 32.79
C VAL A 282 17.79 -1.22 31.89
N TYR A 283 18.82 -0.47 32.28
CA TYR A 283 19.24 0.73 31.56
C TYR A 283 19.54 0.51 30.08
N TYR A 284 20.17 -0.61 29.73
CA TYR A 284 20.50 -0.96 28.34
C TYR A 284 19.46 -1.85 27.66
N SER A 285 18.37 -2.19 28.34
CA SER A 285 17.31 -3.03 27.77
C SER A 285 16.29 -2.19 27.03
N GLU A 286 15.85 -2.67 25.86
CA GLU A 286 14.79 -2.07 25.08
C GLU A 286 13.40 -2.71 25.37
N GLN A 287 13.33 -3.64 26.30
CA GLN A 287 12.07 -4.30 26.68
C GLN A 287 11.05 -3.28 27.22
N PRO A 288 9.73 -3.51 27.01
CA PRO A 288 8.67 -2.60 27.50
C PRO A 288 8.75 -2.32 29.00
N ILE A 289 9.12 -3.35 29.78
CA ILE A 289 9.29 -3.26 31.22
C ILE A 289 10.42 -2.30 31.63
N ALA A 290 11.48 -2.23 30.82
CA ALA A 290 12.61 -1.35 31.09
C ALA A 290 12.20 0.13 31.03
N LYS A 291 11.30 0.48 30.09
CA LYS A 291 10.73 1.84 30.00
C LYS A 291 9.88 2.17 31.22
N ALA A 292 9.05 1.20 31.68
CA ALA A 292 8.23 1.37 32.86
C ALA A 292 9.07 1.65 34.11
N ILE A 293 10.12 0.85 34.33
CA ILE A 293 11.03 1.00 35.47
C ILE A 293 11.83 2.30 35.36
N SER A 294 12.36 2.62 34.18
CA SER A 294 13.19 3.82 33.95
C SER A 294 12.39 5.12 34.15
N SER A 295 11.11 5.12 33.76
CA SER A 295 10.23 6.31 33.92
C SER A 295 9.94 6.66 35.40
N MET A 296 10.15 5.74 36.31
CA MET A 296 9.92 5.89 37.76
C MET A 296 11.19 6.14 38.57
N ASN A 297 12.33 6.14 37.89
CA ASN A 297 13.61 6.37 38.58
C ASN A 297 13.90 7.87 38.70
N ASP A 298 13.93 8.38 39.93
CA ASP A 298 14.26 9.77 40.24
C ASP A 298 15.75 10.01 40.50
N THR A 299 16.61 8.98 40.37
CA THR A 299 18.03 9.05 40.68
C THR A 299 18.89 9.08 39.44
N GLU A 300 20.04 9.79 39.50
CA GLU A 300 21.02 9.79 38.42
C GLU A 300 21.61 8.39 38.20
N TYR A 301 21.74 8.01 36.93
CA TYR A 301 22.36 6.73 36.56
C TYR A 301 23.88 6.79 36.71
N ARG A 302 24.44 5.83 37.39
CA ARG A 302 25.86 5.60 37.49
C ARG A 302 26.29 4.46 36.57
N LEU A 303 26.56 4.79 35.31
CA LEU A 303 26.85 3.79 34.27
C LEU A 303 28.22 3.12 34.48
N ASP A 304 29.11 3.78 35.22
CA ASP A 304 30.41 3.26 35.60
C ASP A 304 30.36 2.01 36.49
N VAL A 305 29.22 1.74 37.12
CA VAL A 305 29.06 0.57 37.99
C VAL A 305 28.38 -0.63 37.29
N ILE A 306 27.96 -0.48 36.01
CA ILE A 306 27.30 -1.55 35.26
C ILE A 306 28.31 -2.28 34.39
N SER A 307 28.38 -3.61 34.51
CA SER A 307 29.17 -4.50 33.64
C SER A 307 28.42 -5.80 33.33
N ASP A 308 28.92 -6.55 32.34
CA ASP A 308 28.42 -7.89 31.96
C ASP A 308 26.91 -7.95 31.64
N PHE A 309 26.37 -6.87 31.04
CA PHE A 309 24.96 -6.78 30.71
C PHE A 309 24.55 -7.81 29.66
N MET A 310 23.52 -8.57 29.94
CA MET A 310 22.88 -9.52 29.04
C MET A 310 21.37 -9.30 29.06
N ASP A 311 20.80 -8.91 27.92
CA ASP A 311 19.36 -8.88 27.73
C ASP A 311 18.85 -10.28 27.35
N ILE A 312 17.89 -10.82 28.09
CA ILE A 312 17.26 -12.12 27.85
C ILE A 312 15.84 -11.84 27.39
N PRO A 313 15.62 -11.84 26.06
CA PRO A 313 14.36 -11.42 25.49
C PRO A 313 13.15 -12.15 26.08
N GLY A 314 12.12 -11.39 26.48
CA GLY A 314 10.89 -11.92 27.07
C GLY A 314 11.03 -12.50 28.49
N CYS A 315 12.25 -12.60 29.03
CA CYS A 315 12.50 -13.20 30.33
C CYS A 315 13.04 -12.21 31.36
N GLY A 316 13.89 -11.25 30.93
CA GLY A 316 14.51 -10.29 31.84
C GLY A 316 15.93 -9.91 31.45
N VAL A 317 16.69 -9.44 32.44
CA VAL A 317 18.08 -8.98 32.25
C VAL A 317 19.01 -9.59 33.31
N ASP A 318 20.27 -9.71 32.95
CA ASP A 318 21.34 -10.24 33.78
C ASP A 318 22.58 -9.37 33.66
N LEU A 319 23.18 -8.96 34.77
CA LEU A 319 24.31 -8.03 34.77
C LEU A 319 25.02 -7.99 36.11
N SER A 320 26.14 -7.27 36.15
CA SER A 320 26.78 -6.89 37.41
C SER A 320 26.61 -5.41 37.69
N VAL A 321 26.13 -5.07 38.89
CA VAL A 321 26.04 -3.69 39.38
C VAL A 321 26.97 -3.53 40.58
N ALA A 322 27.97 -2.64 40.49
CA ALA A 322 28.97 -2.43 41.51
C ALA A 322 29.70 -3.74 41.96
N GLY A 323 29.88 -4.69 41.05
CA GLY A 323 30.52 -5.98 41.30
C GLY A 323 29.58 -7.05 41.95
N ALA A 324 28.33 -6.72 42.18
CA ALA A 324 27.32 -7.69 42.61
C ALA A 324 26.50 -8.19 41.38
N HIS A 325 26.38 -9.51 41.28
CA HIS A 325 25.53 -10.10 40.20
C HIS A 325 24.08 -9.82 40.48
N VAL A 326 23.39 -9.23 39.48
CA VAL A 326 21.97 -8.84 39.56
C VAL A 326 21.22 -9.50 38.43
N THR A 327 20.18 -10.24 38.74
CA THR A 327 19.21 -10.76 37.77
C THR A 327 17.85 -10.15 38.06
N LEU A 328 17.22 -9.56 37.06
CA LEU A 328 15.84 -9.06 37.11
C LEU A 328 15.05 -9.72 36.00
N GLY A 329 14.02 -10.49 36.34
CA GLY A 329 13.27 -11.21 35.31
C GLY A 329 12.01 -11.92 35.82
N THR A 330 11.35 -12.58 34.88
CA THR A 330 10.16 -13.40 35.15
C THR A 330 10.51 -14.65 35.95
N ARG A 331 9.52 -15.28 36.56
CA ARG A 331 9.70 -16.53 37.27
C ARG A 331 10.37 -17.63 36.44
N ALA A 332 9.99 -17.72 35.14
CA ALA A 332 10.54 -18.70 34.21
C ALA A 332 12.09 -18.62 34.11
N LEU A 333 12.65 -17.41 34.14
CA LEU A 333 14.09 -17.20 34.10
C LEU A 333 14.78 -17.82 35.33
N PHE A 334 14.24 -17.60 36.53
CA PHE A 334 14.82 -18.12 37.78
C PHE A 334 14.70 -19.63 37.89
N VAL A 335 13.54 -20.19 37.49
CA VAL A 335 13.32 -21.65 37.44
C VAL A 335 14.31 -22.32 36.48
N SER A 336 14.56 -21.74 35.32
CA SER A 336 15.51 -22.28 34.34
C SER A 336 16.97 -22.30 34.85
N ARG A 337 17.28 -21.42 35.84
CA ARG A 337 18.61 -21.31 36.45
C ARG A 337 18.72 -22.06 37.80
N GLY A 338 17.63 -22.67 38.25
CA GLY A 338 17.61 -23.38 39.51
C GLY A 338 17.71 -22.46 40.74
N ILE A 339 17.35 -21.17 40.58
CA ILE A 339 17.30 -20.20 41.69
C ILE A 339 15.92 -20.26 42.32
N ASP A 340 15.87 -20.51 43.63
CA ASP A 340 14.63 -20.57 44.37
C ASP A 340 14.12 -19.17 44.72
N ILE A 341 12.89 -18.86 44.26
CA ILE A 341 12.20 -17.60 44.54
C ILE A 341 10.86 -17.90 45.22
N PRO A 342 10.40 -17.05 46.17
CA PRO A 342 9.12 -17.22 46.83
C PRO A 342 7.98 -17.23 45.79
N TYR A 343 7.04 -18.16 45.98
CA TYR A 343 5.83 -18.23 45.17
C TYR A 343 4.63 -17.70 45.96
N ASP A 344 3.90 -16.77 45.33
CA ASP A 344 2.65 -16.24 45.82
C ASP A 344 1.57 -16.45 44.75
N VAL A 345 0.46 -17.11 45.10
CA VAL A 345 -0.66 -17.35 44.18
C VAL A 345 -1.25 -16.03 43.64
N SER A 346 -1.14 -14.93 44.39
CA SER A 346 -1.59 -13.62 43.94
C SER A 346 -0.77 -13.04 42.78
N ASP A 347 0.41 -13.62 42.49
CA ASP A 347 1.27 -13.21 41.39
C ASP A 347 0.77 -13.74 40.05
N ASP A 348 -0.05 -14.79 40.01
CA ASP A 348 -0.51 -15.43 38.78
C ASP A 348 -1.39 -14.52 37.92
N ASN A 349 -2.02 -13.50 38.49
CA ASN A 349 -2.89 -12.54 37.80
C ASN A 349 -2.17 -11.23 37.40
N HIS A 350 -0.85 -11.16 37.58
CA HIS A 350 -0.08 -9.95 37.32
C HIS A 350 1.22 -10.25 36.59
N LEU A 351 1.73 -9.27 35.86
CA LEU A 351 3.07 -9.34 35.30
C LEU A 351 4.08 -9.06 36.42
N VAL A 352 4.76 -10.10 36.90
CA VAL A 352 5.69 -10.00 38.02
C VAL A 352 7.13 -10.23 37.59
N TYR A 353 7.99 -9.29 37.93
CA TYR A 353 9.43 -9.41 37.80
C TYR A 353 10.11 -9.52 39.15
N TYR A 354 10.85 -10.60 39.32
CA TYR A 354 11.63 -10.88 40.50
C TYR A 354 13.06 -10.36 40.37
N MET A 355 13.67 -9.93 41.48
CA MET A 355 15.05 -9.47 41.49
C MET A 355 15.89 -10.26 42.48
N THR A 356 17.06 -10.70 42.04
CA THR A 356 18.09 -11.27 42.89
C THR A 356 19.34 -10.42 42.85
N VAL A 357 20.05 -10.36 43.98
CA VAL A 357 21.37 -9.73 44.10
C VAL A 357 22.31 -10.76 44.75
N ALA A 358 23.44 -11.03 44.08
CA ALA A 358 24.34 -12.12 44.49
C ALA A 358 23.61 -13.46 44.67
N ASP A 359 22.74 -13.80 43.73
CA ASP A 359 21.89 -15.02 43.69
C ASP A 359 20.91 -15.18 44.87
N LYS A 360 20.69 -14.11 45.63
CA LYS A 360 19.70 -14.10 46.70
C LYS A 360 18.52 -13.25 46.34
N TYR A 361 17.31 -13.79 46.56
CA TYR A 361 16.08 -13.05 46.34
C TYR A 361 16.04 -11.79 47.23
N VAL A 362 15.75 -10.65 46.61
CA VAL A 362 15.64 -9.35 47.27
C VAL A 362 14.26 -8.71 47.16
N GLY A 363 13.44 -9.13 46.21
CA GLY A 363 12.08 -8.61 46.08
C GLY A 363 11.50 -8.77 44.67
N LYS A 364 10.29 -8.25 44.49
CA LYS A 364 9.57 -8.30 43.21
C LYS A 364 8.93 -6.96 42.84
N LEU A 365 8.77 -6.75 41.57
CA LEU A 365 8.00 -5.68 40.95
C LEU A 365 6.72 -6.27 40.37
N ILE A 366 5.58 -5.71 40.72
CA ILE A 366 4.27 -6.13 40.23
C ILE A 366 3.74 -5.06 39.30
N PHE A 367 3.44 -5.44 38.06
CA PHE A 367 2.91 -4.57 37.05
C PHE A 367 1.49 -4.94 36.68
N SER A 368 0.68 -3.93 36.31
CA SER A 368 -0.61 -4.18 35.68
C SER A 368 -0.41 -4.58 34.22
N ASP A 369 -1.16 -5.58 33.81
CA ASP A 369 -1.39 -5.88 32.41
C ASP A 369 -2.64 -5.08 31.98
N ASP A 370 -2.50 -3.73 31.93
CA ASP A 370 -3.62 -2.85 31.60
C ASP A 370 -4.10 -3.17 30.18
N PHE A 371 -5.30 -3.70 30.12
CA PHE A 371 -5.97 -4.01 28.88
C PHE A 371 -6.41 -2.73 28.17
N ASN A 372 -6.18 -2.63 26.86
CA ASN A 372 -6.62 -1.51 26.07
C ASN A 372 -8.11 -1.70 25.68
N GLU A 373 -9.01 -1.04 26.41
CA GLU A 373 -10.45 -1.14 26.17
C GLU A 373 -10.87 -0.70 24.75
N ASP A 374 -10.10 0.16 24.10
CA ASP A 374 -10.37 0.61 22.72
C ASP A 374 -10.25 -0.52 21.69
N THR A 375 -9.61 -1.64 22.07
CA THR A 375 -9.37 -2.76 21.14
C THR A 375 -10.45 -3.86 21.20
N VAL A 376 -11.49 -3.70 22.01
CA VAL A 376 -12.54 -4.72 22.20
C VAL A 376 -13.24 -5.11 20.89
N ASP A 377 -13.48 -4.16 19.99
CA ASP A 377 -14.22 -4.38 18.75
C ASP A 377 -13.33 -4.76 17.54
N ILE A 378 -12.01 -5.03 17.74
CA ILE A 378 -11.09 -5.31 16.62
C ILE A 378 -11.52 -6.56 15.84
N ALA A 379 -11.88 -7.66 16.53
CA ALA A 379 -12.24 -8.90 15.85
C ALA A 379 -13.52 -8.74 15.01
N ASP A 380 -14.55 -8.07 15.56
CA ASP A 380 -15.78 -7.75 14.84
C ASP A 380 -15.51 -6.82 13.64
N GLY A 381 -14.66 -5.82 13.83
CA GLY A 381 -14.23 -4.93 12.78
C GLY A 381 -13.49 -5.65 11.66
N MET A 382 -12.60 -6.60 11.97
CA MET A 382 -11.88 -7.40 10.97
C MET A 382 -12.85 -8.29 10.17
N ARG A 383 -13.86 -8.89 10.83
CA ARG A 383 -14.93 -9.63 10.13
C ARG A 383 -15.72 -8.71 9.19
N ALA A 384 -16.06 -7.51 9.64
CA ALA A 384 -16.70 -6.50 8.78
C ALA A 384 -15.81 -6.05 7.60
N ALA A 385 -14.49 -6.12 7.75
CA ALA A 385 -13.53 -5.85 6.69
C ALA A 385 -13.33 -7.03 5.71
N GLY A 386 -13.95 -8.20 5.97
CA GLY A 386 -13.92 -9.36 5.07
C GLY A 386 -13.07 -10.53 5.55
N VAL A 387 -12.47 -10.46 6.74
CA VAL A 387 -11.74 -11.59 7.35
C VAL A 387 -12.75 -12.61 7.88
N ASN A 388 -12.58 -13.88 7.51
CA ASN A 388 -13.54 -14.93 7.88
C ASN A 388 -13.34 -15.40 9.33
N LYS A 389 -12.11 -15.41 9.82
CA LYS A 389 -11.75 -15.98 11.11
C LYS A 389 -10.67 -15.16 11.81
N CYS A 390 -10.91 -14.82 13.08
CA CYS A 390 -9.97 -14.13 13.96
C CYS A 390 -9.57 -15.06 15.10
N ILE A 391 -8.28 -15.27 15.30
CA ILE A 391 -7.71 -16.19 16.29
C ILE A 391 -6.78 -15.43 17.22
N LEU A 392 -7.00 -15.58 18.53
CA LEU A 392 -6.14 -15.00 19.56
C LEU A 392 -5.01 -15.96 19.91
N LEU A 393 -3.77 -15.49 19.89
CA LEU A 393 -2.59 -16.20 20.39
C LEU A 393 -2.14 -15.55 21.69
N THR A 394 -2.02 -16.34 22.75
CA THR A 394 -1.60 -15.85 24.07
C THR A 394 -0.74 -16.86 24.79
N ASP A 395 0.15 -16.39 25.63
CA ASP A 395 0.95 -17.17 26.58
C ASP A 395 0.22 -17.46 27.89
N ASP A 396 -0.96 -16.86 28.11
CA ASP A 396 -1.80 -17.09 29.29
C ASP A 396 -2.30 -18.54 29.38
N GLY A 397 -2.76 -18.89 30.58
CA GLY A 397 -3.45 -20.15 30.84
C GLY A 397 -4.79 -20.25 30.09
N LYS A 398 -5.32 -21.47 30.01
CA LYS A 398 -6.52 -21.76 29.23
C LYS A 398 -7.75 -20.94 29.64
N GLU A 399 -7.99 -20.82 30.97
CA GLU A 399 -9.18 -20.12 31.48
C GLU A 399 -9.14 -18.62 31.20
N GLU A 400 -7.96 -18.00 31.32
CA GLU A 400 -7.75 -16.59 31.05
C GLU A 400 -7.83 -16.30 29.55
N ALA A 401 -7.26 -17.17 28.72
CA ALA A 401 -7.31 -17.07 27.28
C ALA A 401 -8.76 -17.15 26.76
N GLU A 402 -9.59 -18.05 27.33
CA GLU A 402 -11.00 -18.20 26.99
C GLU A 402 -11.80 -16.93 27.34
N GLN A 403 -11.64 -16.43 28.57
CA GLN A 403 -12.32 -15.21 29.01
C GLN A 403 -11.93 -13.99 28.16
N LEU A 404 -10.65 -13.88 27.78
CA LEU A 404 -10.16 -12.81 26.94
C LEU A 404 -10.70 -12.92 25.52
N ALA A 405 -10.70 -14.11 24.94
CA ALA A 405 -11.22 -14.35 23.61
C ALA A 405 -12.72 -14.02 23.50
N ASP A 406 -13.49 -14.45 24.49
CA ASP A 406 -14.92 -14.14 24.60
C ASP A 406 -15.16 -12.63 24.73
N LYS A 407 -14.39 -11.95 25.59
CA LYS A 407 -14.47 -10.49 25.78
C LYS A 407 -14.16 -9.72 24.51
N LEU A 408 -13.19 -10.18 23.71
CA LEU A 408 -12.74 -9.56 22.47
C LEU A 408 -13.49 -10.04 21.23
N GLY A 409 -14.38 -11.00 21.36
CA GLY A 409 -15.16 -11.57 20.27
C GLY A 409 -14.34 -12.38 19.27
N PHE A 410 -13.25 -13.04 19.68
CA PHE A 410 -12.47 -13.91 18.81
C PHE A 410 -13.19 -15.23 18.54
N ASP A 411 -13.01 -15.79 17.34
CA ASP A 411 -13.63 -17.06 16.93
C ASP A 411 -12.95 -18.27 17.56
N GLU A 412 -11.63 -18.15 17.81
CA GLU A 412 -10.81 -19.17 18.46
C GLU A 412 -9.70 -18.50 19.28
N TYR A 413 -9.18 -19.24 20.25
CA TYR A 413 -7.98 -18.87 20.99
C TYR A 413 -7.01 -20.05 21.09
N ILE A 414 -5.73 -19.74 21.20
CA ILE A 414 -4.68 -20.72 21.47
C ILE A 414 -3.85 -20.20 22.63
N SER A 415 -3.99 -20.91 23.77
CA SER A 415 -3.34 -20.60 25.03
C SER A 415 -1.96 -21.24 25.16
N GLU A 416 -1.21 -20.82 26.19
CA GLU A 416 0.12 -21.37 26.53
C GLU A 416 1.07 -21.39 25.33
N CYS A 417 1.06 -20.29 24.55
CA CYS A 417 1.84 -20.14 23.34
C CYS A 417 3.21 -19.54 23.63
N ASP A 418 4.22 -20.38 23.81
CA ASP A 418 5.61 -19.94 23.72
C ASP A 418 5.98 -19.58 22.26
N THR A 419 7.14 -18.93 22.07
CA THR A 419 7.61 -18.50 20.74
C THR A 419 7.71 -19.66 19.74
N ALA A 420 8.11 -20.86 20.19
CA ALA A 420 8.24 -22.03 19.32
C ALA A 420 6.88 -22.60 18.90
N LYS A 421 5.90 -22.56 19.79
CA LYS A 421 4.52 -22.97 19.50
C LYS A 421 3.84 -21.98 18.59
N LYS A 422 4.02 -20.65 18.80
CA LYS A 422 3.54 -19.58 17.90
C LYS A 422 4.05 -19.81 16.48
N LEU A 423 5.36 -20.03 16.30
CA LEU A 423 5.96 -20.27 14.98
C LEU A 423 5.30 -21.46 14.25
N ARG A 424 5.10 -22.60 14.96
CA ARG A 424 4.46 -23.78 14.37
C ARG A 424 3.01 -23.54 13.98
N ILE A 425 2.26 -22.79 14.79
CA ILE A 425 0.87 -22.44 14.51
C ILE A 425 0.80 -21.56 13.27
N ILE A 426 1.58 -20.49 13.24
CA ILE A 426 1.64 -19.56 12.12
C ILE A 426 1.96 -20.29 10.82
N LYS A 427 2.99 -21.15 10.85
CA LYS A 427 3.38 -21.96 9.70
C LYS A 427 2.27 -22.89 9.22
N ASN A 428 1.58 -23.57 10.13
CA ASN A 428 0.48 -24.47 9.77
C ASN A 428 -0.68 -23.73 9.09
N PHE A 429 -1.00 -22.51 9.53
CA PHE A 429 -2.03 -21.69 8.89
C PHE A 429 -1.60 -21.15 7.53
N SER A 430 -0.34 -20.77 7.38
CA SER A 430 0.23 -20.26 6.13
C SER A 430 0.41 -21.35 5.05
N GLU A 431 0.68 -22.61 5.45
CA GLU A 431 0.80 -23.74 4.53
C GLU A 431 -0.56 -24.34 4.13
N ALA A 432 -1.68 -23.92 4.74
CA ALA A 432 -3.01 -24.43 4.41
C ALA A 432 -3.44 -23.91 3.03
N GLU A 433 -3.76 -24.83 2.11
CA GLU A 433 -4.31 -24.51 0.80
C GLU A 433 -5.60 -23.68 0.94
N ASP A 434 -5.79 -22.67 0.09
CA ASP A 434 -6.93 -21.74 0.05
C ASP A 434 -7.08 -20.77 1.25
N GLN A 435 -6.06 -20.61 2.10
CA GLN A 435 -6.08 -19.62 3.17
C GLN A 435 -4.97 -18.60 2.98
N LYS A 436 -5.31 -17.31 3.10
CA LYS A 436 -4.35 -16.23 3.26
C LYS A 436 -4.34 -15.75 4.69
N THR A 437 -3.18 -15.83 5.31
CA THR A 437 -3.00 -15.60 6.73
C THR A 437 -2.37 -14.26 6.99
N LEU A 438 -3.00 -13.50 7.87
CA LEU A 438 -2.49 -12.28 8.48
C LEU A 438 -1.97 -12.60 9.88
N TYR A 439 -0.80 -12.08 10.23
CA TYR A 439 -0.32 -12.08 11.61
C TYR A 439 -0.08 -10.66 12.12
N VAL A 440 -0.76 -10.32 13.21
CA VAL A 440 -0.67 -9.02 13.88
C VAL A 440 0.10 -9.20 15.19
N TYR A 441 1.23 -8.50 15.32
CA TYR A 441 2.13 -8.65 16.46
C TYR A 441 2.72 -7.29 16.88
N ALA A 442 3.22 -7.21 18.11
CA ALA A 442 4.00 -6.07 18.57
C ALA A 442 5.40 -6.03 17.90
N ALA A 443 6.40 -5.56 18.53
CA ALA A 443 7.78 -5.59 18.03
C ALA A 443 8.61 -6.63 18.81
N GLY A 444 9.73 -7.10 18.25
CA GLY A 444 10.71 -7.93 18.97
C GLY A 444 10.91 -9.33 18.39
N ILE A 445 10.97 -10.35 19.25
CA ILE A 445 11.30 -11.74 18.90
C ILE A 445 10.29 -12.35 17.94
N GLU A 446 9.06 -11.88 17.98
CA GLU A 446 7.94 -12.32 17.15
C GLU A 446 8.12 -12.01 15.67
N ALA A 447 9.02 -11.10 15.30
CA ALA A 447 9.39 -10.84 13.93
C ALA A 447 9.93 -12.08 13.19
N HIS A 448 10.57 -13.01 13.89
CA HIS A 448 11.02 -14.29 13.32
C HIS A 448 9.84 -15.23 13.04
N SER A 449 8.88 -15.27 13.95
CA SER A 449 7.64 -16.06 13.76
C SER A 449 6.78 -15.51 12.64
N ALA A 450 6.80 -14.19 12.45
CA ALA A 450 6.07 -13.52 11.37
C ALA A 450 6.58 -13.84 9.96
N ALA A 451 7.82 -14.30 9.80
CA ALA A 451 8.42 -14.57 8.48
C ALA A 451 7.69 -15.66 7.67
N GLU A 452 6.91 -16.50 8.32
CA GLU A 452 6.17 -17.60 7.68
C GLU A 452 4.73 -17.23 7.28
N THR A 453 4.28 -15.98 7.49
CA THR A 453 2.92 -15.53 7.13
C THR A 453 2.88 -14.83 5.78
N ASP A 454 1.68 -14.86 5.13
CA ASP A 454 1.45 -14.13 3.88
C ASP A 454 1.52 -12.62 4.08
N ILE A 455 0.99 -12.13 5.22
CA ILE A 455 0.96 -10.71 5.55
C ILE A 455 1.32 -10.52 7.02
N ARG A 456 2.22 -9.58 7.25
CA ARG A 456 2.74 -9.21 8.57
C ARG A 456 2.37 -7.79 8.91
N VAL A 457 1.65 -7.61 10.00
CA VAL A 457 1.34 -6.29 10.55
C VAL A 457 1.99 -6.15 11.91
N SER A 458 2.82 -5.15 12.06
CA SER A 458 3.52 -4.88 13.32
C SER A 458 3.32 -3.46 13.79
N ARG A 459 3.39 -3.25 15.11
CA ARG A 459 3.42 -1.91 15.70
C ARG A 459 4.73 -1.18 15.46
N LYS A 460 5.87 -1.88 15.41
CA LYS A 460 7.23 -1.33 15.18
C LYS A 460 8.11 -2.40 14.54
N GLY A 461 7.91 -2.75 13.29
CA GLY A 461 8.66 -3.83 12.66
C GLY A 461 9.45 -3.41 11.44
N LYS A 462 10.77 -3.64 11.46
CA LYS A 462 11.65 -3.43 10.30
C LYS A 462 11.36 -4.40 9.15
N TYR A 463 10.62 -5.49 9.43
CA TYR A 463 10.32 -6.59 8.51
C TYR A 463 8.81 -6.81 8.31
N ALA A 464 7.98 -5.84 8.72
CA ALA A 464 6.54 -5.93 8.52
C ALA A 464 6.15 -5.44 7.13
N ASP A 465 5.11 -6.06 6.57
CA ASP A 465 4.50 -5.66 5.30
C ASP A 465 3.61 -4.42 5.48
N ALA A 466 3.07 -4.28 6.70
CA ALA A 466 2.41 -3.06 7.14
C ALA A 466 2.77 -2.74 8.60
N THR A 467 2.82 -1.45 8.93
CA THR A 467 3.00 -0.99 10.31
C THR A 467 1.78 -0.21 10.75
N ILE A 468 1.40 -0.35 12.02
CA ILE A 468 0.33 0.42 12.64
C ILE A 468 0.84 1.05 13.93
N ALA A 469 0.64 2.35 14.10
CA ALA A 469 1.02 3.01 15.33
C ALA A 469 0.15 2.53 16.51
N PRO A 470 0.72 2.44 17.72
CA PRO A 470 0.04 1.87 18.90
C PRO A 470 -1.33 2.50 19.19
N GLU A 471 -1.39 3.82 19.12
CA GLU A 471 -2.60 4.62 19.35
C GLU A 471 -3.67 4.42 18.28
N TYR A 472 -3.30 3.84 17.13
CA TYR A 472 -4.20 3.58 16.01
C TYR A 472 -4.55 2.10 15.83
N ALA A 473 -4.17 1.21 16.75
CA ALA A 473 -4.45 -0.22 16.64
C ALA A 473 -5.95 -0.52 16.45
N VAL A 474 -6.81 0.26 17.08
CA VAL A 474 -8.29 0.21 16.94
C VAL A 474 -8.74 0.47 15.49
N ASN A 475 -7.95 1.18 14.70
CA ASN A 475 -8.27 1.50 13.30
C ASN A 475 -7.79 0.44 12.30
N LEU A 476 -7.14 -0.64 12.76
CA LEU A 476 -6.69 -1.72 11.89
C LEU A 476 -7.82 -2.27 10.99
N PRO A 477 -9.04 -2.53 11.49
CA PRO A 477 -10.16 -2.96 10.66
C PRO A 477 -10.50 -1.97 9.52
N ARG A 478 -10.44 -0.66 9.80
CA ARG A 478 -10.70 0.39 8.80
C ARG A 478 -9.63 0.39 7.70
N ALA A 479 -8.37 0.15 8.07
CA ALA A 479 -7.28 0.03 7.12
C ALA A 479 -7.46 -1.20 6.21
N PHE A 480 -7.84 -2.36 6.77
CA PHE A 480 -8.13 -3.57 6.01
C PHE A 480 -9.37 -3.42 5.12
N TYR A 481 -10.42 -2.79 5.61
CA TYR A 481 -11.57 -2.43 4.79
C TYR A 481 -11.17 -1.56 3.59
N THR A 482 -10.23 -0.63 3.78
CA THR A 482 -9.68 0.18 2.68
C THR A 482 -8.98 -0.69 1.64
N CYS A 483 -8.27 -1.75 2.04
CA CYS A 483 -7.66 -2.73 1.12
C CYS A 483 -8.72 -3.43 0.26
N GLY A 484 -9.80 -3.92 0.87
CA GLY A 484 -10.93 -4.54 0.17
C GLY A 484 -11.57 -3.57 -0.84
N ARG A 485 -11.81 -2.33 -0.41
CA ARG A 485 -12.38 -1.28 -1.28
C ARG A 485 -11.47 -0.89 -2.44
N MET A 486 -10.16 -0.83 -2.21
CA MET A 486 -9.18 -0.60 -3.28
C MET A 486 -9.32 -1.64 -4.38
N ARG A 487 -9.35 -2.92 -4.01
CA ARG A 487 -9.48 -4.04 -4.95
C ARG A 487 -10.81 -4.02 -5.69
N GLU A 488 -11.91 -3.77 -4.99
CA GLU A 488 -13.24 -3.67 -5.58
C GLU A 488 -13.29 -2.55 -6.63
N ILE A 489 -12.83 -1.34 -6.30
CA ILE A 489 -12.81 -0.20 -7.22
C ILE A 489 -11.84 -0.44 -8.38
N ALA A 490 -10.68 -1.06 -8.16
CA ALA A 490 -9.77 -1.42 -9.23
C ALA A 490 -10.43 -2.41 -10.21
N THR A 491 -11.17 -3.39 -9.70
CA THR A 491 -11.92 -4.36 -10.50
C THR A 491 -13.08 -3.71 -11.25
N GLU A 492 -13.86 -2.82 -10.60
CA GLU A 492 -14.92 -2.04 -11.25
C GLU A 492 -14.37 -1.21 -12.41
N ASN A 493 -13.24 -0.50 -12.20
CA ASN A 493 -12.59 0.32 -13.21
C ASN A 493 -12.15 -0.51 -14.42
N ALA A 494 -11.57 -1.66 -14.16
CA ALA A 494 -11.15 -2.59 -15.19
C ALA A 494 -12.33 -3.11 -16.01
N LEU A 495 -13.37 -3.60 -15.33
CA LEU A 495 -14.58 -4.10 -16.00
C LEU A 495 -15.24 -3.02 -16.86
N PHE A 496 -15.39 -1.81 -16.32
CA PHE A 496 -15.93 -0.66 -17.07
C PHE A 496 -15.12 -0.37 -18.33
N ALA A 497 -13.78 -0.31 -18.21
CA ALA A 497 -12.90 -0.08 -19.35
C ALA A 497 -13.03 -1.21 -20.40
N PHE A 498 -13.12 -2.47 -19.99
CA PHE A 498 -13.33 -3.59 -20.91
C PHE A 498 -14.68 -3.54 -21.62
N ILE A 499 -15.75 -3.19 -20.93
CA ILE A 499 -17.09 -3.03 -21.54
C ILE A 499 -17.06 -1.92 -22.59
N ILE A 500 -16.51 -0.75 -22.30
CA ILE A 500 -16.38 0.34 -23.26
C ILE A 500 -15.59 -0.10 -24.50
N LYS A 501 -14.47 -0.80 -24.30
CA LYS A 501 -13.66 -1.32 -25.41
C LYS A 501 -14.41 -2.35 -26.26
N ALA A 502 -15.16 -3.24 -25.67
CA ALA A 502 -15.97 -4.21 -26.40
C ALA A 502 -17.03 -3.51 -27.28
N VAL A 503 -17.69 -2.49 -26.76
CA VAL A 503 -18.65 -1.67 -27.53
C VAL A 503 -17.93 -0.93 -28.68
N LEU A 504 -16.78 -0.31 -28.42
CA LEU A 504 -16.02 0.40 -29.45
C LEU A 504 -15.50 -0.54 -30.53
N ILE A 505 -15.05 -1.77 -30.20
CA ILE A 505 -14.65 -2.79 -31.18
C ILE A 505 -15.83 -3.14 -32.08
N PHE A 506 -17.01 -3.38 -31.49
CA PHE A 506 -18.22 -3.68 -32.26
C PHE A 506 -18.57 -2.53 -33.22
N LEU A 507 -18.54 -1.28 -32.76
CA LEU A 507 -18.81 -0.10 -33.58
C LEU A 507 -17.73 0.08 -34.68
N SER A 508 -16.48 -0.27 -34.41
CA SER A 508 -15.38 -0.21 -35.38
C SER A 508 -15.55 -1.25 -36.50
N ILE A 509 -15.92 -2.48 -36.16
CA ILE A 509 -16.17 -3.55 -37.12
C ILE A 509 -17.37 -3.19 -38.02
N THR A 510 -18.44 -2.66 -37.47
CA THR A 510 -19.65 -2.27 -38.20
C THR A 510 -19.46 -0.98 -39.00
N GLY A 511 -18.45 -0.15 -38.67
CA GLY A 511 -18.15 1.10 -39.33
C GLY A 511 -18.94 2.31 -38.84
N TYR A 512 -19.56 2.20 -37.68
CA TYR A 512 -20.26 3.32 -37.01
C TYR A 512 -19.33 4.15 -36.11
N CYS A 513 -18.03 3.91 -36.14
CA CYS A 513 -17.02 4.63 -35.38
C CYS A 513 -16.01 5.29 -36.29
N ASN A 514 -15.35 6.36 -35.81
CA ASN A 514 -14.22 7.02 -36.44
C ASN A 514 -13.00 6.99 -35.50
N LEU A 515 -11.77 7.11 -36.01
CA LEU A 515 -10.53 7.07 -35.24
C LEU A 515 -10.53 8.07 -34.07
N TRP A 516 -10.88 9.33 -34.35
CA TRP A 516 -10.91 10.38 -33.33
C TRP A 516 -12.01 10.14 -32.28
N PHE A 517 -13.17 9.59 -32.69
CA PHE A 517 -14.27 9.28 -31.77
C PHE A 517 -13.90 8.12 -30.84
N ALA A 518 -13.29 7.07 -31.37
CA ALA A 518 -12.79 5.96 -30.57
C ALA A 518 -11.80 6.44 -29.50
N MET A 519 -10.82 7.28 -29.89
CA MET A 519 -9.85 7.86 -28.96
C MET A 519 -10.49 8.78 -27.92
N PHE A 520 -11.48 9.61 -28.34
CA PHE A 520 -12.18 10.50 -27.44
C PHE A 520 -12.94 9.71 -26.35
N ILE A 521 -13.64 8.64 -26.73
CA ILE A 521 -14.36 7.80 -25.75
C ILE A 521 -13.41 7.06 -24.82
N ASP A 522 -12.27 6.54 -25.32
CA ASP A 522 -11.26 5.88 -24.48
C ASP A 522 -10.64 6.87 -23.46
N MET A 523 -10.40 8.11 -23.87
CA MET A 523 -9.95 9.18 -22.98
C MET A 523 -11.00 9.51 -21.90
N VAL A 524 -12.29 9.64 -22.28
CA VAL A 524 -13.39 9.88 -21.33
C VAL A 524 -13.51 8.71 -20.36
N ALA A 525 -13.38 7.48 -20.85
CA ALA A 525 -13.40 6.28 -20.01
C ALA A 525 -12.24 6.28 -18.99
N ALA A 526 -11.02 6.65 -19.43
CA ALA A 526 -9.87 6.78 -18.55
C ALA A 526 -10.10 7.82 -17.43
N LEU A 527 -10.67 8.97 -17.77
CA LEU A 527 -11.02 10.00 -16.78
C LEU A 527 -12.11 9.53 -15.81
N ALA A 528 -13.13 8.82 -16.32
CA ALA A 528 -14.19 8.28 -15.48
C ALA A 528 -13.66 7.24 -14.48
N THR A 529 -12.71 6.38 -14.88
CA THR A 529 -12.07 5.41 -13.99
C THR A 529 -11.21 6.08 -12.93
N ILE A 530 -10.50 7.17 -13.28
CA ILE A 530 -9.74 7.97 -12.31
C ILE A 530 -10.68 8.63 -11.28
N LEU A 531 -11.78 9.22 -11.73
CA LEU A 531 -12.79 9.81 -10.83
C LEU A 531 -13.42 8.76 -9.91
N ASN A 532 -13.67 7.54 -10.43
CA ASN A 532 -14.16 6.42 -9.62
C ASN A 532 -13.14 6.02 -8.53
N SER A 533 -11.84 6.11 -8.82
CA SER A 533 -10.78 5.77 -7.85
C SER A 533 -10.80 6.65 -6.60
N ILE A 534 -11.25 7.91 -6.71
CA ILE A 534 -11.38 8.82 -5.58
C ILE A 534 -12.45 8.35 -4.57
N ARG A 535 -13.37 7.47 -4.97
CA ARG A 535 -14.40 6.91 -4.07
C ARG A 535 -13.83 6.09 -2.91
N VAL A 536 -12.56 5.66 -2.97
CA VAL A 536 -11.87 5.03 -1.83
C VAL A 536 -11.88 5.94 -0.60
N THR A 537 -11.83 7.28 -0.78
CA THR A 537 -11.81 8.25 0.31
C THR A 537 -13.19 8.58 0.89
N SER A 538 -14.27 8.03 0.36
CA SER A 538 -15.62 8.40 0.78
C SER A 538 -15.96 7.85 2.17
N ASP A 539 -16.26 8.75 3.11
CA ASP A 539 -16.63 8.42 4.50
C ASP A 539 -17.96 7.67 4.62
N SER A 540 -18.86 7.76 3.62
CA SER A 540 -20.12 7.03 3.62
C SER A 540 -19.95 5.50 3.63
N LEU A 541 -18.74 5.03 3.34
CA LEU A 541 -18.37 3.61 3.27
C LEU A 541 -17.81 3.09 4.60
N ILE A 542 -17.55 3.98 5.58
CA ILE A 542 -16.98 3.61 6.90
C ILE A 542 -18.08 3.41 7.96
N LYS A 543 -19.33 3.67 7.62
CA LYS A 543 -20.49 3.53 8.53
C LYS A 543 -20.59 2.20 9.31
N PRO A 544 -20.07 1.05 8.84
CA PRO A 544 -20.08 -0.17 9.66
C PRO A 544 -19.26 -0.06 10.95
N PHE A 545 -18.34 0.91 11.04
CA PHE A 545 -17.38 1.09 12.15
C PHE A 545 -17.71 2.28 13.07
N ASP A 546 -18.74 3.08 12.74
CA ASP A 546 -19.20 4.23 13.52
C ASP A 546 -20.38 3.81 14.41
N LYS A 547 -20.15 2.90 15.36
CA LYS A 547 -21.12 2.58 16.41
C LYS A 547 -20.79 3.29 17.70
#